data_06c1c273ee5906f362c014e566d79499
#
_entry.id   06c1c273ee5906f362c014e566d79499
#
_cell.length_a   1.000
_cell.length_b   1.000
_cell.length_c   1.000
_cell.angle_alpha   90.00
_cell.angle_beta   90.00
_cell.angle_gamma   90.00
#
_symmetry.space_group_name_H-M   'P 1'
#
loop_
_entity.id
_entity.type
_entity.pdbx_description
1 polymer ?
#
loop_
_entity_poly.entity_id
_entity_poly.type
_entity_poly.pdbx_seq_one_letter_code
_entity_poly.pdbx_strand_id
1 'polypeptide(L)'
;TQEIAAMIQRIQNVSSSVAHEVAASSKEVGDGAQSAAQAGNMAAAVESTVDQTSRAVQSISDSLAESSAATREIAGNMERISQTAENNAQVAQHSSHESRQVGLLADKLKRLAAQFKA
;
A
#
# COMPACT_ATOMS: atom_id res chain seq x y z
N THR A 1 32.12 49.21 -64.99
CA THR A 1 31.29 48.01 -65.40
C THR A 1 31.73 46.70 -64.71
N GLN A 2 33.05 46.47 -64.53
CA GLN A 2 33.51 45.28 -63.79
C GLN A 2 33.20 45.33 -62.25
N GLU A 3 33.32 46.52 -61.66
CA GLU A 3 32.99 46.75 -60.25
C GLU A 3 31.51 46.50 -59.94
N ILE A 4 30.62 46.90 -60.85
CA ILE A 4 29.17 46.68 -60.69
C ILE A 4 28.84 45.19 -60.79
N ALA A 5 29.48 44.48 -61.71
CA ALA A 5 29.28 42.99 -61.80
C ALA A 5 29.76 42.24 -60.54
N ALA A 6 30.94 42.67 -60.01
CA ALA A 6 31.48 42.12 -58.77
C ALA A 6 30.54 42.39 -57.54
N MET A 7 29.95 43.58 -57.50
CA MET A 7 29.01 43.98 -56.46
C MET A 7 27.70 43.16 -56.52
N ILE A 8 27.17 42.96 -57.72
CA ILE A 8 25.99 42.13 -57.95
C ILE A 8 26.26 40.68 -57.51
N GLN A 9 27.42 40.11 -57.85
CA GLN A 9 27.83 38.80 -57.45
C GLN A 9 27.92 38.66 -55.92
N ARG A 10 28.45 39.65 -55.22
CA ARG A 10 28.49 39.68 -53.75
C ARG A 10 27.08 39.73 -53.15
N ILE A 11 26.21 40.55 -53.69
CA ILE A 11 24.81 40.62 -53.21
C ILE A 11 24.10 39.30 -53.41
N GLN A 12 24.27 38.60 -54.53
CA GLN A 12 23.70 37.31 -54.82
C GLN A 12 24.20 36.25 -53.85
N ASN A 13 25.52 36.25 -53.57
CA ASN A 13 26.10 35.31 -52.62
C ASN A 13 25.60 35.56 -51.22
N VAL A 14 25.55 36.78 -50.75
CA VAL A 14 25.00 37.12 -49.42
C VAL A 14 23.51 36.78 -49.35
N SER A 15 22.74 37.11 -50.37
CA SER A 15 21.31 36.76 -50.39
C SER A 15 21.07 35.26 -50.34
N SER A 16 21.88 34.46 -51.04
CA SER A 16 21.80 32.99 -50.98
C SER A 16 22.20 32.46 -49.60
N SER A 17 23.23 33.02 -48.97
CA SER A 17 23.64 32.64 -47.60
C SER A 17 22.54 32.96 -46.57
N VAL A 18 21.97 34.16 -46.65
CA VAL A 18 20.87 34.56 -45.75
C VAL A 18 19.64 33.65 -45.95
N ALA A 19 19.29 33.33 -47.20
CA ALA A 19 18.20 32.42 -47.45
C ALA A 19 18.42 31.00 -46.83
N HIS A 20 19.68 30.53 -46.86
CA HIS A 20 20.05 29.26 -46.25
C HIS A 20 19.98 29.28 -44.72
N GLU A 21 20.47 30.37 -44.11
CA GLU A 21 20.38 30.59 -42.66
C GLU A 21 18.94 30.70 -42.16
N VAL A 22 18.09 31.41 -42.90
CA VAL A 22 16.65 31.52 -42.57
C VAL A 22 15.97 30.18 -42.67
N ALA A 23 16.28 29.36 -43.68
CA ALA A 23 15.73 28.03 -43.82
C ALA A 23 16.17 27.09 -42.67
N ALA A 24 17.45 27.15 -42.28
CA ALA A 24 18.00 26.40 -41.14
C ALA A 24 17.33 26.81 -39.81
N SER A 25 17.23 28.12 -39.57
CA SER A 25 16.59 28.67 -38.37
C SER A 25 15.10 28.31 -38.29
N SER A 26 14.40 28.34 -39.43
CA SER A 26 13.00 27.92 -39.51
C SER A 26 12.83 26.44 -39.13
N LYS A 27 13.75 25.57 -39.55
CA LYS A 27 13.77 24.17 -39.17
C LYS A 27 14.00 24.00 -37.68
N GLU A 28 14.99 24.69 -37.09
CA GLU A 28 15.25 24.63 -35.64
C GLU A 28 14.06 25.07 -34.81
N VAL A 29 13.36 26.10 -35.24
CA VAL A 29 12.10 26.54 -34.58
C VAL A 29 11.04 25.47 -34.65
N GLY A 30 10.91 24.81 -35.81
CA GLY A 30 9.99 23.67 -35.97
C GLY A 30 10.31 22.49 -35.03
N ASP A 31 11.58 22.11 -34.98
CA ASP A 31 12.07 21.04 -34.10
C ASP A 31 11.89 21.43 -32.63
N GLY A 32 12.14 22.68 -32.27
CA GLY A 32 11.89 23.24 -30.94
C GLY A 32 10.40 23.17 -30.54
N ALA A 33 9.53 23.56 -31.44
CA ALA A 33 8.07 23.47 -31.23
C ALA A 33 7.59 22.01 -31.00
N GLN A 34 8.13 21.08 -31.78
CA GLN A 34 7.84 19.67 -31.60
C GLN A 34 8.31 19.14 -30.24
N SER A 35 9.51 19.50 -29.82
CA SER A 35 10.07 19.14 -28.51
C SER A 35 9.24 19.71 -27.37
N ALA A 36 8.79 20.96 -27.50
CA ALA A 36 7.89 21.58 -26.52
C ALA A 36 6.54 20.84 -26.39
N ALA A 37 5.97 20.44 -27.54
CA ALA A 37 4.73 19.66 -27.53
C ALA A 37 4.92 18.29 -26.88
N GLN A 38 6.03 17.61 -27.13
CA GLN A 38 6.38 16.35 -26.47
C GLN A 38 6.55 16.53 -24.94
N ALA A 39 7.23 17.58 -24.51
CA ALA A 39 7.37 17.89 -23.09
C ALA A 39 6.03 18.16 -22.42
N GLY A 40 5.11 18.86 -23.11
CA GLY A 40 3.73 19.04 -22.65
C GLY A 40 2.97 17.73 -22.46
N ASN A 41 3.08 16.81 -23.41
CA ASN A 41 2.45 15.50 -23.30
C ASN A 41 3.05 14.66 -22.16
N MET A 42 4.36 14.72 -21.96
CA MET A 42 5.00 14.05 -20.82
C MET A 42 4.56 14.64 -19.47
N ALA A 43 4.43 15.96 -19.39
CA ALA A 43 3.93 16.62 -18.19
C ALA A 43 2.49 16.15 -17.84
N ALA A 44 1.61 16.06 -18.82
CA ALA A 44 0.25 15.55 -18.63
C ALA A 44 0.24 14.07 -18.19
N ALA A 45 1.13 13.25 -18.71
CA ALA A 45 1.28 11.85 -18.29
C ALA A 45 1.78 11.74 -16.83
N VAL A 46 2.72 12.59 -16.43
CA VAL A 46 3.19 12.69 -15.04
C VAL A 46 2.06 13.09 -14.10
N GLU A 47 1.27 14.11 -14.47
CA GLU A 47 0.11 14.54 -13.68
C GLU A 47 -0.90 13.40 -13.49
N SER A 48 -1.22 12.66 -14.54
CA SER A 48 -2.09 11.48 -14.45
C SER A 48 -1.53 10.40 -13.51
N THR A 49 -0.22 10.16 -13.56
CA THR A 49 0.46 9.18 -12.70
C THR A 49 0.44 9.62 -11.23
N VAL A 50 0.63 10.90 -10.97
CA VAL A 50 0.55 11.48 -9.61
C VAL A 50 -0.86 11.31 -9.04
N ASP A 51 -1.89 11.56 -9.85
CA ASP A 51 -3.29 11.39 -9.43
C ASP A 51 -3.61 9.90 -9.10
N GLN A 52 -3.16 8.98 -9.95
CA GLN A 52 -3.30 7.54 -9.68
C GLN A 52 -2.58 7.12 -8.40
N THR A 53 -1.35 7.63 -8.19
CA THR A 53 -0.58 7.35 -6.97
C THR A 53 -1.29 7.88 -5.73
N SER A 54 -1.83 9.08 -5.81
CA SER A 54 -2.60 9.69 -4.70
C SER A 54 -3.81 8.84 -4.32
N ARG A 55 -4.57 8.35 -5.31
CA ARG A 55 -5.70 7.43 -5.07
C ARG A 55 -5.26 6.11 -4.45
N ALA A 56 -4.13 5.55 -4.90
CA ALA A 56 -3.59 4.32 -4.34
C ALA A 56 -3.17 4.51 -2.87
N VAL A 57 -2.52 5.63 -2.55
CA VAL A 57 -2.16 5.99 -1.16
C VAL A 57 -3.39 6.14 -0.29
N GLN A 58 -4.46 6.77 -0.78
CA GLN A 58 -5.72 6.87 -0.05
C GLN A 58 -6.32 5.50 0.23
N SER A 59 -6.37 4.60 -0.75
CA SER A 59 -6.87 3.23 -0.58
C SER A 59 -6.04 2.43 0.44
N ILE A 60 -4.72 2.60 0.45
CA ILE A 60 -3.84 1.99 1.45
C ILE A 60 -4.14 2.54 2.85
N SER A 61 -4.37 3.84 2.98
CA SER A 61 -4.71 4.48 4.25
C SER A 61 -6.03 3.93 4.82
N ASP A 62 -7.03 3.78 3.97
CA ASP A 62 -8.34 3.22 4.36
C ASP A 62 -8.20 1.75 4.80
N SER A 63 -7.42 0.95 4.07
CA SER A 63 -7.13 -0.45 4.42
C SER A 63 -6.35 -0.58 5.74
N LEU A 64 -5.43 0.34 6.03
CA LEU A 64 -4.71 0.40 7.31
C LEU A 64 -5.64 0.74 8.47
N ALA A 65 -6.59 1.65 8.27
CA ALA A 65 -7.59 1.98 9.28
C ALA A 65 -8.48 0.77 9.62
N GLU A 66 -8.94 0.04 8.60
CA GLU A 66 -9.71 -1.20 8.76
C GLU A 66 -8.90 -2.30 9.46
N SER A 67 -7.65 -2.50 9.04
CA SER A 67 -6.73 -3.46 9.67
C SER A 67 -6.46 -3.12 11.14
N SER A 68 -6.33 -1.84 11.47
CA SER A 68 -6.15 -1.38 12.84
C SER A 68 -7.40 -1.64 13.70
N ALA A 69 -8.61 -1.49 13.14
CA ALA A 69 -9.86 -1.82 13.82
C ALA A 69 -9.97 -3.33 14.07
N ALA A 70 -9.67 -4.16 13.07
CA ALA A 70 -9.68 -5.62 13.21
C ALA A 70 -8.65 -6.10 14.25
N THR A 71 -7.47 -5.51 14.28
CA THR A 71 -6.45 -5.83 15.29
C THR A 71 -6.92 -5.53 16.71
N ARG A 72 -7.63 -4.43 16.92
CA ARG A 72 -8.22 -4.11 18.24
C ARG A 72 -9.31 -5.09 18.65
N GLU A 73 -10.14 -5.54 17.71
CA GLU A 73 -11.15 -6.55 17.95
C GLU A 73 -10.49 -7.91 18.33
N ILE A 74 -9.44 -8.30 17.62
CA ILE A 74 -8.67 -9.51 17.94
C ILE A 74 -8.08 -9.41 19.35
N ALA A 75 -7.50 -8.27 19.73
CA ALA A 75 -6.97 -8.07 21.07
C ALA A 75 -8.05 -8.22 22.15
N GLY A 76 -9.25 -7.65 21.95
CA GLY A 76 -10.38 -7.83 22.84
C GLY A 76 -10.86 -9.28 22.94
N ASN A 77 -10.88 -10.01 21.83
CA ASN A 77 -11.22 -11.42 21.81
C ASN A 77 -10.18 -12.29 22.54
N MET A 78 -8.89 -11.95 22.40
CA MET A 78 -7.81 -12.64 23.15
C MET A 78 -7.93 -12.45 24.64
N GLU A 79 -8.32 -11.28 25.11
CA GLU A 79 -8.57 -11.01 26.53
C GLU A 79 -9.75 -11.84 27.06
N ARG A 80 -10.83 -11.94 26.30
CA ARG A 80 -11.98 -12.80 26.64
C ARG A 80 -11.62 -14.28 26.66
N ILE A 81 -10.78 -14.73 25.74
CA ILE A 81 -10.27 -16.12 25.73
C ILE A 81 -9.42 -16.37 26.97
N SER A 82 -8.54 -15.45 27.33
CA SER A 82 -7.72 -15.56 28.55
C SER A 82 -8.59 -15.69 29.80
N GLN A 83 -9.59 -14.83 29.93
CA GLN A 83 -10.54 -14.88 31.04
C GLN A 83 -11.32 -16.23 31.07
N THR A 84 -11.73 -16.72 29.90
CA THR A 84 -12.42 -18.01 29.79
C THR A 84 -11.51 -19.17 30.19
N ALA A 85 -10.24 -19.13 29.79
CA ALA A 85 -9.24 -20.11 30.14
C ALA A 85 -9.01 -20.16 31.69
N GLU A 86 -8.94 -19.01 32.32
CA GLU A 86 -8.80 -18.88 33.77
C GLU A 86 -10.03 -19.46 34.51
N ASN A 87 -11.25 -19.12 34.06
CA ASN A 87 -12.47 -19.67 34.60
C ASN A 87 -12.52 -21.21 34.43
N ASN A 88 -12.11 -21.73 33.26
CA ASN A 88 -12.05 -23.15 33.01
C ASN A 88 -11.04 -23.85 33.93
N ALA A 89 -9.90 -23.24 34.23
CA ALA A 89 -8.95 -23.78 35.19
C ALA A 89 -9.54 -23.86 36.60
N GLN A 90 -10.28 -22.86 37.07
CA GLN A 90 -10.98 -22.87 38.34
C GLN A 90 -12.05 -23.96 38.39
N VAL A 91 -12.88 -24.09 37.33
CA VAL A 91 -13.90 -25.16 37.25
C VAL A 91 -13.25 -26.53 37.27
N ALA A 92 -12.14 -26.75 36.60
CA ALA A 92 -11.40 -28.01 36.61
C ALA A 92 -10.85 -28.34 38.00
N GLN A 93 -10.32 -27.36 38.74
CA GLN A 93 -9.90 -27.56 40.13
C GLN A 93 -11.06 -27.92 41.05
N HIS A 94 -12.19 -27.21 40.93
CA HIS A 94 -13.41 -27.51 41.69
C HIS A 94 -13.93 -28.92 41.41
N SER A 95 -14.04 -29.29 40.12
CA SER A 95 -14.46 -30.64 39.70
C SER A 95 -13.54 -31.75 40.24
N SER A 96 -12.21 -31.48 40.23
CA SER A 96 -11.23 -32.41 40.84
C SER A 96 -11.44 -32.58 42.35
N HIS A 97 -11.76 -31.50 43.06
CA HIS A 97 -12.06 -31.52 44.49
C HIS A 97 -13.34 -32.33 44.78
N GLU A 98 -14.42 -32.06 44.04
CA GLU A 98 -15.69 -32.77 44.17
C GLU A 98 -15.53 -34.27 43.85
N SER A 99 -14.79 -34.61 42.80
CA SER A 99 -14.50 -36.00 42.46
C SER A 99 -13.81 -36.77 43.58
N ARG A 100 -12.86 -36.10 44.28
CA ARG A 100 -12.22 -36.70 45.49
C ARG A 100 -13.22 -36.91 46.62
N GLN A 101 -14.12 -35.97 46.86
CA GLN A 101 -15.15 -36.10 47.87
C GLN A 101 -16.10 -37.27 47.57
N VAL A 102 -16.52 -37.40 46.31
CA VAL A 102 -17.36 -38.54 45.85
C VAL A 102 -16.61 -39.85 46.07
N GLY A 103 -15.31 -39.93 45.78
CA GLY A 103 -14.47 -41.09 46.05
C GLY A 103 -14.44 -41.47 47.55
N LEU A 104 -14.24 -40.49 48.42
CA LEU A 104 -14.25 -40.70 49.88
C LEU A 104 -15.61 -41.16 50.38
N LEU A 105 -16.72 -40.65 49.80
CA LEU A 105 -18.06 -41.06 50.15
C LEU A 105 -18.35 -42.51 49.71
N ALA A 106 -17.90 -42.87 48.49
CA ALA A 106 -18.00 -44.24 47.98
C ALA A 106 -17.25 -45.25 48.87
N ASP A 107 -16.04 -44.89 49.33
CA ASP A 107 -15.26 -45.72 50.28
C ASP A 107 -15.97 -45.87 51.64
N LYS A 108 -16.58 -44.78 52.13
CA LYS A 108 -17.39 -44.85 53.37
C LYS A 108 -18.56 -45.74 53.21
N LEU A 109 -19.31 -45.64 52.11
CA LEU A 109 -20.45 -46.54 51.82
C LEU A 109 -20.03 -48.02 51.73
N LYS A 110 -18.91 -48.34 51.09
CA LYS A 110 -18.31 -49.62 50.94
C LYS A 110 -17.96 -50.22 52.32
N ARG A 111 -17.40 -49.46 53.23
CA ARG A 111 -17.12 -49.90 54.62
C ARG A 111 -18.41 -50.20 55.44
N LEU A 112 -19.39 -49.28 55.31
CA LEU A 112 -20.70 -49.53 55.96
C LEU A 112 -21.35 -50.83 55.44
N ALA A 113 -21.41 -51.07 54.14
CA ALA A 113 -21.96 -52.25 53.52
C ALA A 113 -21.20 -53.49 53.97
N ALA A 114 -19.89 -53.42 54.22
CA ALA A 114 -19.14 -54.58 54.78
C ALA A 114 -19.50 -54.90 56.24
N GLN A 115 -19.89 -53.91 57.05
CA GLN A 115 -20.35 -54.13 58.42
C GLN A 115 -21.70 -54.82 58.50
N PHE A 116 -22.57 -54.66 57.50
CA PHE A 116 -23.85 -55.30 57.45
C PHE A 116 -23.79 -56.71 56.84
N LYS A 117 -22.66 -57.16 56.28
CA LYS A 117 -22.46 -58.52 55.75
C LYS A 117 -21.82 -59.48 56.75
N ALA A 118 -21.44 -58.97 57.87
CA ALA A 118 -20.99 -59.78 59.02
C ALA A 118 -22.16 -60.08 59.97
#